data_e004ebe91751bed7332067f01cfc84a6
#
_entry.id   e004ebe91751bed7332067f01cfc84a6
#
_cell.length_a   1.000
_cell.length_b   1.000
_cell.length_c   1.000
_cell.angle_alpha   90.00
_cell.angle_beta   90.00
_cell.angle_gamma   90.00
#
_symmetry.space_group_name_H-M   'P 1'
#
loop_
_entity.id
_entity.type
_entity.pdbx_description
1 polymer ?
#
loop_
_entity_poly.entity_id
_entity_poly.type
_entity_poly.pdbx_seq_one_letter_code
_entity_poly.pdbx_strand_id
1 'polypeptide(L)'
;MLSILAVVVSLALLMFLAYRGVTVLLLAPVMGALAVVLSGESRWLLPLYTDTFMSALGGYVLQYLPLFLLGALFGRLMADSGAASTLARWIVRTLGERHAILTVVLACALLTYGGVSLFVVAFAIYPIARNLFEAADIPKRLVPATIALGAFTFTMTALPGSPAIQNAIPIPFFGTNGFAAPGLGLLAASIMLGGGLTWLLRRAASARAGGEGYGQHDEDDGATGAALTPAQAARHAEVPLVLARLPLVLVVGVNALFTYLVFPALDLSFMAERFASLDPSRLTGLWALLIALLVACTTLVLTRLGHWHDLKHTINQGVFGFMLPLFNTASEVGYGAVIA
;
A
#
# COMPACT_ATOMS: atom_id res chain seq x y z
N MET A 1 -2.92 35.22 11.46
CA MET A 1 -3.40 34.39 12.57
C MET A 1 -4.74 33.72 12.26
N LEU A 2 -5.71 34.46 11.67
CA LEU A 2 -7.03 33.88 11.32
C LEU A 2 -6.89 32.73 10.32
N SER A 3 -6.06 32.85 9.29
CA SER A 3 -5.82 31.83 8.27
C SER A 3 -5.22 30.53 8.85
N ILE A 4 -4.24 30.65 9.76
CA ILE A 4 -3.66 29.47 10.41
C ILE A 4 -4.71 28.74 11.26
N LEU A 5 -5.55 29.48 12.01
CA LEU A 5 -6.62 28.89 12.79
C LEU A 5 -7.65 28.21 11.88
N ALA A 6 -8.01 28.83 10.75
CA ALA A 6 -8.91 28.26 9.74
C ALA A 6 -8.39 26.92 9.19
N VAL A 7 -7.09 26.84 8.85
CA VAL A 7 -6.43 25.61 8.39
C VAL A 7 -6.44 24.54 9.47
N VAL A 8 -6.08 24.87 10.72
CA VAL A 8 -6.07 23.91 11.82
C VAL A 8 -7.47 23.36 12.11
N VAL A 9 -8.49 24.24 12.12
CA VAL A 9 -9.89 23.83 12.35
C VAL A 9 -10.39 22.94 11.21
N SER A 10 -10.15 23.33 9.96
CA SER A 10 -10.59 22.54 8.80
C SER A 10 -9.90 21.16 8.75
N LEU A 11 -8.61 21.10 9.06
CA LEU A 11 -7.85 19.85 9.11
C LEU A 11 -8.31 18.94 10.27
N ALA A 12 -8.53 19.52 11.46
CA ALA A 12 -9.04 18.76 12.60
C ALA A 12 -10.43 18.19 12.32
N LEU A 13 -11.30 18.97 11.67
CA LEU A 13 -12.64 18.52 11.28
C LEU A 13 -12.59 17.45 10.18
N LEU A 14 -11.69 17.60 9.20
CA LEU A 14 -11.42 16.59 8.17
C LEU A 14 -11.06 15.25 8.83
N MET A 15 -10.06 15.25 9.71
CA MET A 15 -9.64 14.06 10.43
C MET A 15 -10.79 13.46 11.26
N PHE A 16 -11.51 14.28 12.03
CA PHE A 16 -12.64 13.83 12.84
C PHE A 16 -13.73 13.13 12.01
N LEU A 17 -14.12 13.73 10.88
CA LEU A 17 -15.15 13.16 10.00
C LEU A 17 -14.65 11.93 9.24
N ALA A 18 -13.38 11.90 8.86
CA ALA A 18 -12.75 10.70 8.27
C ALA A 18 -12.77 9.51 9.25
N TYR A 19 -12.47 9.75 10.53
CA TYR A 19 -12.63 8.72 11.57
C TYR A 19 -14.08 8.27 11.79
N ARG A 20 -15.05 9.11 11.41
CA ARG A 20 -16.47 8.74 11.40
C ARG A 20 -16.88 7.95 10.16
N GLY A 21 -15.94 7.64 9.26
CA GLY A 21 -16.17 6.84 8.06
C GLY A 21 -16.63 7.63 6.83
N VAL A 22 -16.59 8.96 6.86
CA VAL A 22 -16.87 9.77 5.67
C VAL A 22 -15.65 9.75 4.74
N THR A 23 -15.88 9.52 3.45
CA THR A 23 -14.78 9.44 2.47
C THR A 23 -14.05 10.77 2.33
N VAL A 24 -12.71 10.71 2.31
CA VAL A 24 -11.86 11.90 2.15
C VAL A 24 -12.07 12.57 0.80
N LEU A 25 -12.45 11.81 -0.23
CA LEU A 25 -12.80 12.34 -1.54
C LEU A 25 -13.87 13.44 -1.48
N LEU A 26 -14.85 13.29 -0.59
CA LEU A 26 -15.88 14.29 -0.33
C LEU A 26 -15.43 15.35 0.70
N LEU A 27 -14.69 14.92 1.72
CA LEU A 27 -14.30 15.81 2.81
C LEU A 27 -13.28 16.87 2.38
N ALA A 28 -12.29 16.49 1.56
CA ALA A 28 -11.22 17.41 1.20
C ALA A 28 -11.72 18.69 0.49
N PRO A 29 -12.57 18.64 -0.55
CA PRO A 29 -13.10 19.85 -1.17
C PRO A 29 -13.98 20.65 -0.21
N VAL A 30 -14.79 20.01 0.62
CA VAL A 30 -15.66 20.69 1.60
C VAL A 30 -14.83 21.38 2.69
N MET A 31 -13.80 20.72 3.19
CA MET A 31 -12.92 21.30 4.21
C MET A 31 -12.00 22.39 3.63
N GLY A 32 -11.58 22.26 2.37
CA GLY A 32 -10.89 23.35 1.65
C GLY A 32 -11.77 24.59 1.52
N ALA A 33 -13.02 24.40 1.10
CA ALA A 33 -14.00 25.49 1.06
C ALA A 33 -14.22 26.14 2.44
N LEU A 34 -14.33 25.31 3.49
CA LEU A 34 -14.47 25.79 4.87
C LEU A 34 -13.25 26.63 5.29
N ALA A 35 -12.03 26.19 4.98
CA ALA A 35 -10.81 26.94 5.29
C ALA A 35 -10.80 28.32 4.62
N VAL A 36 -11.19 28.41 3.35
CA VAL A 36 -11.31 29.67 2.60
C VAL A 36 -12.35 30.60 3.22
N VAL A 37 -13.52 30.09 3.62
CA VAL A 37 -14.57 30.88 4.26
C VAL A 37 -14.12 31.40 5.63
N LEU A 38 -13.53 30.54 6.46
CA LEU A 38 -13.06 30.90 7.81
C LEU A 38 -11.87 31.87 7.77
N SER A 39 -11.06 31.88 6.72
CA SER A 39 -9.97 32.84 6.54
C SER A 39 -10.46 34.25 6.10
N GLY A 40 -11.76 34.38 5.79
CA GLY A 40 -12.34 35.64 5.31
C GLY A 40 -12.21 35.85 3.79
N GLU A 41 -11.72 34.86 3.06
CA GLU A 41 -11.43 34.95 1.62
C GLU A 41 -12.56 34.38 0.76
N SER A 42 -13.82 34.43 1.22
CA SER A 42 -14.99 33.80 0.59
C SER A 42 -15.19 34.19 -0.88
N ARG A 43 -14.76 35.39 -1.30
CA ARG A 43 -14.80 35.82 -2.70
C ARG A 43 -13.97 34.96 -3.65
N TRP A 44 -12.93 34.28 -3.13
CA TRP A 44 -12.04 33.44 -3.90
C TRP A 44 -12.47 31.96 -3.91
N LEU A 45 -13.56 31.61 -3.23
CA LEU A 45 -13.98 30.22 -3.06
C LEU A 45 -14.11 29.46 -4.38
N LEU A 46 -14.86 30.01 -5.33
CA LEU A 46 -15.08 29.36 -6.63
C LEU A 46 -13.83 29.33 -7.51
N PRO A 47 -13.06 30.43 -7.65
CA PRO A 47 -11.78 30.40 -8.35
C PRO A 47 -10.79 29.40 -7.76
N LEU A 48 -10.61 29.39 -6.44
CA LEU A 48 -9.70 28.45 -5.77
C LEU A 48 -10.15 26.98 -5.96
N TYR A 49 -11.46 26.72 -5.95
CA TYR A 49 -11.98 25.41 -6.21
C TYR A 49 -11.72 24.95 -7.67
N THR A 50 -12.09 25.80 -8.65
CA THR A 50 -12.03 25.41 -10.07
C THR A 50 -10.61 25.40 -10.63
N ASP A 51 -9.76 26.33 -10.22
CA ASP A 51 -8.39 26.44 -10.72
C ASP A 51 -7.42 25.69 -9.78
N THR A 52 -7.26 26.12 -8.55
CA THR A 52 -6.21 25.60 -7.66
C THR A 52 -6.49 24.16 -7.24
N PHE A 53 -7.68 23.88 -6.67
CA PHE A 53 -8.04 22.55 -6.20
C PHE A 53 -8.08 21.52 -7.34
N MET A 54 -8.82 21.83 -8.42
CA MET A 54 -9.02 20.89 -9.52
C MET A 54 -7.75 20.69 -10.35
N SER A 55 -6.92 21.72 -10.52
CA SER A 55 -5.63 21.58 -11.20
C SER A 55 -4.66 20.70 -10.41
N ALA A 56 -4.57 20.88 -9.09
CA ALA A 56 -3.73 20.05 -8.24
C ALA A 56 -4.22 18.60 -8.21
N LEU A 57 -5.54 18.39 -8.06
CA LEU A 57 -6.15 17.06 -8.12
C LEU A 57 -5.87 16.40 -9.48
N GLY A 58 -6.15 17.10 -10.58
CA GLY A 58 -5.94 16.60 -11.94
C GLY A 58 -4.48 16.30 -12.24
N GLY A 59 -3.56 17.17 -11.81
CA GLY A 59 -2.11 16.98 -11.94
C GLY A 59 -1.64 15.71 -11.24
N TYR A 60 -2.13 15.47 -10.01
CA TYR A 60 -1.83 14.24 -9.28
C TYR A 60 -2.34 13.00 -9.99
N VAL A 61 -3.59 13.03 -10.48
CA VAL A 61 -4.17 11.90 -11.22
C VAL A 61 -3.36 11.62 -12.49
N LEU A 62 -3.04 12.63 -13.29
CA LEU A 62 -2.25 12.47 -14.51
C LEU A 62 -0.88 11.82 -14.25
N GLN A 63 -0.23 12.20 -13.17
CA GLN A 63 1.10 11.72 -12.83
C GLN A 63 1.10 10.29 -12.29
N TYR A 64 0.15 9.94 -11.42
CA TYR A 64 0.20 8.69 -10.64
C TYR A 64 -0.79 7.62 -11.06
N LEU A 65 -1.74 7.92 -11.98
CA LEU A 65 -2.73 6.93 -12.44
C LEU A 65 -2.11 5.61 -12.89
N PRO A 66 -1.04 5.59 -13.73
CA PRO A 66 -0.46 4.32 -14.18
C PRO A 66 0.11 3.50 -13.01
N LEU A 67 0.69 4.17 -12.00
CA LEU A 67 1.26 3.51 -10.82
C LEU A 67 0.17 2.86 -9.96
N PHE A 68 -0.89 3.62 -9.65
CA PHE A 68 -2.01 3.09 -8.88
C PHE A 68 -2.72 1.94 -9.59
N LEU A 69 -2.90 2.08 -10.91
CA LEU A 69 -3.51 1.05 -11.75
C LEU A 69 -2.71 -0.25 -11.73
N LEU A 70 -1.42 -0.17 -12.07
CA LEU A 70 -0.55 -1.35 -12.11
C LEU A 70 -0.32 -1.95 -10.72
N GLY A 71 -0.19 -1.14 -9.69
CA GLY A 71 -0.06 -1.61 -8.31
C GLY A 71 -1.30 -2.36 -7.82
N ALA A 72 -2.49 -1.83 -8.06
CA ALA A 72 -3.75 -2.50 -7.71
C ALA A 72 -3.97 -3.78 -8.53
N LEU A 73 -3.68 -3.73 -9.84
CA LEU A 73 -3.75 -4.89 -10.71
C LEU A 73 -2.77 -5.99 -10.24
N PHE A 74 -1.53 -5.62 -9.93
CA PHE A 74 -0.53 -6.55 -9.42
C PHE A 74 -0.99 -7.22 -8.12
N GLY A 75 -1.47 -6.43 -7.15
CA GLY A 75 -2.00 -6.94 -5.90
C GLY A 75 -3.16 -7.93 -6.11
N ARG A 76 -4.07 -7.60 -7.02
CA ARG A 76 -5.20 -8.47 -7.35
C ARG A 76 -4.77 -9.76 -8.05
N LEU A 77 -3.87 -9.67 -9.02
CA LEU A 77 -3.29 -10.84 -9.68
C LEU A 77 -2.56 -11.76 -8.70
N MET A 78 -1.78 -11.22 -7.77
CA MET A 78 -1.11 -11.99 -6.71
C MET A 78 -2.11 -12.71 -5.80
N ALA A 79 -3.23 -12.07 -5.47
CA ALA A 79 -4.27 -12.67 -4.64
C ALA A 79 -5.00 -13.81 -5.38
N ASP A 80 -5.54 -13.53 -6.57
CA ASP A 80 -6.40 -14.45 -7.32
C ASP A 80 -5.61 -15.62 -7.96
N SER A 81 -4.31 -15.43 -8.25
CA SER A 81 -3.44 -16.52 -8.69
C SER A 81 -3.12 -17.53 -7.58
N GLY A 82 -3.35 -17.20 -6.32
CA GLY A 82 -2.94 -18.00 -5.17
C GLY A 82 -1.48 -17.81 -4.75
N ALA A 83 -0.71 -16.98 -5.45
CA ALA A 83 0.70 -16.73 -5.13
C ALA A 83 0.87 -16.12 -3.73
N ALA A 84 0.05 -15.10 -3.38
CA ALA A 84 0.08 -14.47 -2.06
C ALA A 84 -0.17 -15.48 -0.92
N SER A 85 -1.18 -16.34 -1.06
CA SER A 85 -1.50 -17.36 -0.05
C SER A 85 -0.42 -18.45 0.05
N THR A 86 0.23 -18.80 -1.05
CA THR A 86 1.37 -19.75 -1.04
C THR A 86 2.57 -19.18 -0.30
N LEU A 87 2.89 -17.89 -0.50
CA LEU A 87 3.97 -17.20 0.20
C LEU A 87 3.68 -17.11 1.71
N ALA A 88 2.45 -16.76 2.07
CA ALA A 88 2.03 -16.70 3.47
C ALA A 88 2.17 -18.08 4.16
N ARG A 89 1.65 -19.13 3.55
CA ARG A 89 1.79 -20.51 4.07
C ARG A 89 3.24 -20.95 4.18
N TRP A 90 4.08 -20.57 3.22
CA TRP A 90 5.51 -20.89 3.28
C TRP A 90 6.17 -20.26 4.52
N ILE A 91 5.89 -18.99 4.84
CA ILE A 91 6.43 -18.34 6.03
C ILE A 91 5.93 -19.04 7.31
N VAL A 92 4.63 -19.36 7.36
CA VAL A 92 4.03 -20.08 8.50
C VAL A 92 4.70 -21.44 8.71
N ARG A 93 4.91 -22.21 7.65
CA ARG A 93 5.58 -23.52 7.73
C ARG A 93 7.05 -23.39 8.16
N THR A 94 7.73 -22.30 7.82
CA THR A 94 9.15 -22.09 8.12
C THR A 94 9.37 -21.63 9.57
N LEU A 95 8.54 -20.71 10.08
CA LEU A 95 8.71 -20.09 11.40
C LEU A 95 7.88 -20.77 12.49
N GLY A 96 6.80 -21.47 12.11
CA GLY A 96 5.93 -22.20 12.99
C GLY A 96 5.07 -21.34 13.93
N GLU A 97 4.26 -22.02 14.73
CA GLU A 97 3.31 -21.40 15.67
C GLU A 97 4.02 -20.77 16.89
N ARG A 98 5.21 -21.26 17.23
CA ARG A 98 6.00 -20.75 18.37
C ARG A 98 6.28 -19.25 18.27
N HIS A 99 6.37 -18.71 17.05
CA HIS A 99 6.66 -17.31 16.77
C HIS A 99 5.48 -16.62 16.06
N ALA A 100 4.25 -16.92 16.46
CA ALA A 100 3.03 -16.49 15.77
C ALA A 100 3.03 -15.00 15.40
N ILE A 101 3.38 -14.10 16.33
CA ILE A 101 3.47 -12.64 16.07
C ILE A 101 4.48 -12.35 14.95
N LEU A 102 5.71 -12.86 15.07
CA LEU A 102 6.77 -12.63 14.07
C LEU A 102 6.37 -13.23 12.72
N THR A 103 5.78 -14.42 12.71
CA THR A 103 5.30 -15.12 11.51
C THR A 103 4.29 -14.26 10.74
N VAL A 104 3.30 -13.71 11.44
CA VAL A 104 2.29 -12.84 10.85
C VAL A 104 2.91 -11.53 10.34
N VAL A 105 3.79 -10.89 11.14
CA VAL A 105 4.49 -9.67 10.73
C VAL A 105 5.29 -9.89 9.45
N LEU A 106 6.09 -10.96 9.39
CA LEU A 106 6.92 -11.24 8.21
C LEU A 106 6.11 -11.68 6.98
N ALA A 107 4.99 -12.39 7.18
CA ALA A 107 4.08 -12.72 6.09
C ALA A 107 3.46 -11.45 5.47
N CYS A 108 2.95 -10.55 6.31
CA CYS A 108 2.48 -9.25 5.87
C CYS A 108 3.58 -8.43 5.20
N ALA A 109 4.76 -8.39 5.81
CA ALA A 109 5.90 -7.62 5.30
C ALA A 109 6.34 -8.10 3.91
N LEU A 110 6.46 -9.41 3.70
CA LEU A 110 6.87 -9.97 2.41
C LEU A 110 5.88 -9.62 1.30
N LEU A 111 4.58 -9.76 1.57
CA LEU A 111 3.54 -9.48 0.58
C LEU A 111 3.47 -7.99 0.26
N THR A 112 3.48 -7.13 1.29
CA THR A 112 3.41 -5.66 1.10
C THR A 112 4.67 -5.13 0.43
N TYR A 113 5.87 -5.59 0.84
CA TYR A 113 7.11 -5.22 0.18
C TYR A 113 7.12 -5.62 -1.30
N GLY A 114 6.52 -6.75 -1.63
CA GLY A 114 6.34 -7.19 -3.00
C GLY A 114 5.31 -6.40 -3.81
N GLY A 115 4.62 -5.43 -3.22
CA GLY A 115 3.65 -4.57 -3.92
C GLY A 115 2.20 -5.06 -3.84
N VAL A 116 1.92 -6.08 -3.05
CA VAL A 116 0.53 -6.48 -2.80
C VAL A 116 -0.15 -5.40 -1.95
N SER A 117 -1.32 -4.96 -2.40
CA SER A 117 -2.09 -3.94 -1.67
C SER A 117 -2.30 -4.32 -0.20
N LEU A 118 -2.09 -3.36 0.69
CA LEU A 118 -2.23 -3.54 2.14
C LEU A 118 -3.59 -4.13 2.56
N PHE A 119 -4.67 -3.75 1.89
CA PHE A 119 -6.00 -4.29 2.17
C PHE A 119 -6.09 -5.78 1.79
N VAL A 120 -5.56 -6.14 0.62
CA VAL A 120 -5.48 -7.55 0.18
C VAL A 120 -4.64 -8.35 1.16
N VAL A 121 -3.50 -7.82 1.60
CA VAL A 121 -2.64 -8.48 2.60
C VAL A 121 -3.37 -8.68 3.92
N ALA A 122 -4.05 -7.64 4.43
CA ALA A 122 -4.79 -7.72 5.67
C ALA A 122 -5.87 -8.82 5.62
N PHE A 123 -6.67 -8.86 4.56
CA PHE A 123 -7.71 -9.88 4.40
C PHE A 123 -7.17 -11.28 4.16
N ALA A 124 -6.08 -11.42 3.40
CA ALA A 124 -5.48 -12.72 3.12
C ALA A 124 -4.79 -13.33 4.35
N ILE A 125 -4.17 -12.50 5.18
CA ILE A 125 -3.41 -12.95 6.35
C ILE A 125 -4.30 -13.09 7.59
N TYR A 126 -5.40 -12.35 7.70
CA TYR A 126 -6.25 -12.37 8.89
C TYR A 126 -6.70 -13.79 9.33
N PRO A 127 -7.22 -14.68 8.44
CA PRO A 127 -7.58 -16.04 8.84
C PRO A 127 -6.38 -16.84 9.36
N ILE A 128 -5.22 -16.66 8.72
CA ILE A 128 -3.97 -17.34 9.12
C ILE A 128 -3.50 -16.81 10.49
N ALA A 129 -3.52 -15.49 10.67
CA ALA A 129 -3.15 -14.83 11.93
C ALA A 129 -4.08 -15.27 13.06
N ARG A 130 -5.39 -15.36 12.81
CA ARG A 130 -6.37 -15.87 13.77
C ARG A 130 -5.99 -17.26 14.25
N ASN A 131 -5.79 -18.21 13.33
CA ASN A 131 -5.47 -19.59 13.66
C ASN A 131 -4.14 -19.71 14.43
N LEU A 132 -3.11 -18.94 14.04
CA LEU A 132 -1.83 -18.91 14.73
C LEU A 132 -1.93 -18.34 16.14
N PHE A 133 -2.73 -17.29 16.35
CA PHE A 133 -2.93 -16.66 17.64
C PHE A 133 -3.75 -17.55 18.57
N GLU A 134 -4.75 -18.24 18.04
CA GLU A 134 -5.55 -19.23 18.75
C GLU A 134 -4.66 -20.40 19.23
N ALA A 135 -3.87 -21.00 18.32
CA ALA A 135 -2.95 -22.09 18.65
C ALA A 135 -1.86 -21.68 19.66
N ALA A 136 -1.42 -20.42 19.65
CA ALA A 136 -0.41 -19.88 20.56
C ALA A 136 -1.01 -19.25 21.84
N ASP A 137 -2.32 -19.29 22.03
CA ASP A 137 -3.07 -18.66 23.11
C ASP A 137 -2.71 -17.18 23.31
N ILE A 138 -2.66 -16.42 22.20
CA ILE A 138 -2.37 -14.98 22.19
C ILE A 138 -3.70 -14.21 21.99
N PRO A 139 -3.96 -13.12 22.74
CA PRO A 139 -5.21 -12.39 22.62
C PRO A 139 -5.53 -11.93 21.21
N LYS A 140 -6.73 -12.24 20.70
CA LYS A 140 -7.23 -11.88 19.35
C LYS A 140 -7.09 -10.38 19.06
N ARG A 141 -7.26 -9.52 20.07
CA ARG A 141 -7.12 -8.06 19.95
C ARG A 141 -5.75 -7.58 19.48
N LEU A 142 -4.70 -8.41 19.54
CA LEU A 142 -3.37 -8.07 19.03
C LEU A 142 -3.19 -8.39 17.54
N VAL A 143 -4.11 -9.12 16.89
CA VAL A 143 -4.05 -9.47 15.47
C VAL A 143 -4.00 -8.22 14.59
N PRO A 144 -4.89 -7.21 14.74
CA PRO A 144 -4.84 -6.02 13.89
C PRO A 144 -3.52 -5.26 14.01
N ALA A 145 -2.99 -5.09 15.23
CA ALA A 145 -1.71 -4.41 15.46
C ALA A 145 -0.53 -5.18 14.85
N THR A 146 -0.57 -6.51 14.85
CA THR A 146 0.45 -7.38 14.25
C THR A 146 0.43 -7.27 12.72
N ILE A 147 -0.75 -7.30 12.10
CA ILE A 147 -0.91 -7.08 10.66
C ILE A 147 -0.45 -5.65 10.30
N ALA A 148 -0.84 -4.65 11.09
CA ALA A 148 -0.44 -3.27 10.86
C ALA A 148 1.08 -3.09 10.90
N LEU A 149 1.77 -3.68 11.86
CA LEU A 149 3.24 -3.64 11.92
C LEU A 149 3.89 -4.20 10.66
N GLY A 150 3.39 -5.32 10.12
CA GLY A 150 3.94 -5.94 8.91
C GLY A 150 3.57 -5.22 7.62
N ALA A 151 2.32 -4.77 7.47
CA ALA A 151 1.79 -4.27 6.21
C ALA A 151 1.78 -2.74 6.07
N PHE A 152 1.69 -1.97 7.19
CA PHE A 152 1.40 -0.54 7.16
C PHE A 152 2.56 0.35 7.60
N THR A 153 3.69 -0.21 8.06
CA THR A 153 4.80 0.58 8.62
C THR A 153 6.05 0.52 7.74
N PHE A 154 7.10 -0.09 8.22
CA PHE A 154 8.44 -0.10 7.61
C PHE A 154 8.48 -0.62 6.16
N THR A 155 7.58 -1.51 5.79
CA THR A 155 7.49 -2.10 4.45
C THR A 155 7.01 -1.11 3.39
N MET A 156 6.18 -0.15 3.78
CA MET A 156 5.63 0.85 2.86
C MET A 156 6.51 2.09 2.75
N THR A 157 7.18 2.48 3.84
CA THR A 157 7.79 3.81 3.97
C THR A 157 9.30 3.79 4.08
N ALA A 158 9.91 2.68 4.51
CA ALA A 158 11.32 2.66 4.86
C ALA A 158 12.16 1.70 4.01
N LEU A 159 11.60 0.57 3.58
CA LEU A 159 12.37 -0.40 2.80
C LEU A 159 12.64 0.09 1.37
N PRO A 160 13.91 0.12 0.93
CA PRO A 160 14.28 0.55 -0.42
C PRO A 160 13.75 -0.44 -1.47
N GLY A 161 13.39 0.09 -2.65
CA GLY A 161 12.95 -0.72 -3.79
C GLY A 161 11.51 -1.19 -3.74
N SER A 162 10.76 -0.88 -2.68
CA SER A 162 9.35 -1.20 -2.59
C SER A 162 8.54 -0.44 -3.64
N PRO A 163 7.61 -1.09 -4.38
CA PRO A 163 6.70 -0.43 -5.31
C PRO A 163 5.54 0.28 -4.60
N ALA A 164 5.60 0.41 -3.28
CA ALA A 164 4.57 1.10 -2.51
C ALA A 164 4.45 2.56 -2.93
N ILE A 165 3.21 3.03 -3.02
CA ILE A 165 2.88 4.39 -3.47
C ILE A 165 3.57 5.45 -2.61
N GLN A 166 3.65 5.22 -1.30
CA GLN A 166 4.33 6.11 -0.34
C GLN A 166 5.81 6.31 -0.67
N ASN A 167 6.44 5.33 -1.31
CA ASN A 167 7.83 5.40 -1.75
C ASN A 167 7.96 6.06 -3.13
N ALA A 168 6.92 5.95 -3.96
CA ALA A 168 6.93 6.44 -5.33
C ALA A 168 6.50 7.92 -5.46
N ILE A 169 5.57 8.40 -4.62
CA ILE A 169 5.09 9.80 -4.66
C ILE A 169 6.23 10.83 -4.50
N PRO A 170 7.20 10.67 -3.60
CA PRO A 170 8.29 11.65 -3.44
C PRO A 170 9.27 11.71 -4.61
N ILE A 171 9.34 10.67 -5.46
CA ILE A 171 10.34 10.55 -6.52
C ILE A 171 10.42 11.79 -7.42
N PRO A 172 9.33 12.26 -8.06
CA PRO A 172 9.40 13.41 -8.96
C PRO A 172 9.67 14.74 -8.24
N PHE A 173 9.26 14.86 -6.96
CA PHE A 173 9.44 16.08 -6.18
C PHE A 173 10.90 16.28 -5.77
N PHE A 174 11.57 15.20 -5.38
CA PHE A 174 12.95 15.24 -4.87
C PHE A 174 13.99 14.78 -5.90
N GLY A 175 13.59 14.40 -7.12
CA GLY A 175 14.49 13.88 -8.13
C GLY A 175 15.22 12.61 -7.67
N THR A 176 14.53 11.75 -6.91
CA THR A 176 15.08 10.52 -6.33
C THR A 176 14.62 9.28 -7.13
N ASN A 177 14.80 8.10 -6.56
CA ASN A 177 14.31 6.85 -7.10
C ASN A 177 13.83 5.93 -5.97
N GLY A 178 13.26 4.77 -6.30
CA GLY A 178 12.74 3.82 -5.32
C GLY A 178 13.77 3.24 -4.33
N PHE A 179 15.06 3.45 -4.58
CA PHE A 179 16.19 3.01 -3.73
C PHE A 179 16.90 4.17 -3.05
N ALA A 180 16.31 5.35 -2.98
CA ALA A 180 16.91 6.52 -2.34
C ALA A 180 17.25 6.24 -0.86
N ALA A 181 18.42 6.72 -0.42
CA ALA A 181 18.91 6.60 0.95
C ALA A 181 18.79 5.18 1.57
N PRO A 182 19.27 4.10 0.92
CA PRO A 182 18.97 2.73 1.31
C PRO A 182 19.46 2.39 2.73
N GLY A 183 20.63 2.91 3.13
CA GLY A 183 21.16 2.69 4.49
C GLY A 183 20.27 3.30 5.58
N LEU A 184 19.79 4.53 5.37
CA LEU A 184 18.87 5.20 6.29
C LEU A 184 17.52 4.48 6.33
N GLY A 185 17.02 4.05 5.17
CA GLY A 185 15.78 3.28 5.06
C GLY A 185 15.85 1.95 5.81
N LEU A 186 16.95 1.20 5.66
CA LEU A 186 17.16 -0.06 6.40
C LEU A 186 17.28 0.17 7.92
N LEU A 187 17.96 1.24 8.33
CA LEU A 187 18.03 1.60 9.76
C LEU A 187 16.65 1.94 10.32
N ALA A 188 15.88 2.77 9.62
CA ALA A 188 14.51 3.12 10.01
C ALA A 188 13.62 1.88 10.06
N ALA A 189 13.68 1.01 9.05
CA ALA A 189 12.94 -0.25 9.03
C ALA A 189 13.29 -1.14 10.22
N SER A 190 14.56 -1.25 10.56
CA SER A 190 15.03 -2.04 11.71
C SER A 190 14.50 -1.50 13.04
N ILE A 191 14.50 -0.18 13.21
CA ILE A 191 13.96 0.48 14.41
C ILE A 191 12.43 0.27 14.50
N MET A 192 11.70 0.47 13.41
CA MET A 192 10.24 0.28 13.38
C MET A 192 9.86 -1.17 13.63
N LEU A 193 10.51 -2.13 12.96
CA LEU A 193 10.29 -3.55 13.16
C LEU A 193 10.66 -3.99 14.57
N GLY A 194 11.87 -3.65 15.03
CA GLY A 194 12.37 -4.05 16.35
C GLY A 194 11.55 -3.43 17.49
N GLY A 195 11.25 -2.14 17.41
CA GLY A 195 10.40 -1.44 18.38
C GLY A 195 8.97 -1.98 18.41
N GLY A 196 8.34 -2.12 17.24
CA GLY A 196 6.98 -2.64 17.11
C GLY A 196 6.87 -4.10 17.57
N LEU A 197 7.82 -4.95 17.18
CA LEU A 197 7.85 -6.36 17.61
C LEU A 197 8.07 -6.48 19.12
N THR A 198 9.00 -5.71 19.69
CA THR A 198 9.24 -5.68 21.13
C THR A 198 7.98 -5.24 21.89
N TRP A 199 7.29 -4.22 21.38
CA TRP A 199 6.04 -3.76 21.98
C TRP A 199 4.95 -4.84 21.94
N LEU A 200 4.74 -5.50 20.79
CA LEU A 200 3.76 -6.58 20.64
C LEU A 200 4.07 -7.77 21.54
N LEU A 201 5.35 -8.19 21.60
CA LEU A 201 5.77 -9.30 22.45
C LEU A 201 5.58 -8.98 23.94
N ARG A 202 5.89 -7.75 24.38
CA ARG A 202 5.64 -7.30 25.75
C ARG A 202 4.14 -7.27 26.07
N ARG A 203 3.30 -6.81 25.13
CA ARG A 203 1.84 -6.83 25.30
C ARG A 203 1.29 -8.24 25.40
N ALA A 204 1.76 -9.17 24.56
CA ALA A 204 1.38 -10.58 24.65
C ALA A 204 1.83 -11.22 25.97
N ALA A 205 3.05 -10.93 26.43
CA ALA A 205 3.57 -11.43 27.71
C ALA A 205 2.77 -10.86 28.90
N SER A 206 2.45 -9.55 28.89
CA SER A 206 1.63 -8.92 29.92
C SER A 206 0.21 -9.48 29.98
N ALA A 207 -0.40 -9.75 28.83
CA ALA A 207 -1.72 -10.37 28.73
C ALA A 207 -1.69 -11.79 29.33
N ARG A 208 -0.69 -12.59 28.95
CA ARG A 208 -0.50 -13.95 29.51
C ARG A 208 -0.30 -13.93 31.02
N ALA A 209 0.49 -12.98 31.55
CA ALA A 209 0.69 -12.81 33.00
C ALA A 209 -0.61 -12.40 33.71
N GLY A 210 -1.51 -11.70 33.03
CA GLY A 210 -2.86 -11.36 33.51
C GLY A 210 -3.91 -12.46 33.32
N GLY A 211 -3.53 -13.65 32.81
CA GLY A 211 -4.44 -14.75 32.54
C GLY A 211 -5.33 -14.52 31.29
N GLU A 212 -5.00 -13.54 30.46
CA GLU A 212 -5.71 -13.26 29.21
C GLU A 212 -5.14 -14.12 28.08
N GLY A 213 -5.90 -15.13 27.63
CA GLY A 213 -5.59 -15.94 26.45
C GLY A 213 -6.29 -15.42 25.20
N TYR A 214 -6.42 -16.28 24.19
CA TYR A 214 -7.10 -15.94 22.94
C TYR A 214 -8.58 -15.53 23.17
N GLY A 215 -9.23 -16.15 24.14
CA GLY A 215 -10.63 -15.94 24.51
C GLY A 215 -11.61 -16.75 23.65
N GLN A 216 -12.87 -16.84 24.11
CA GLN A 216 -13.97 -17.38 23.31
C GLN A 216 -14.55 -16.25 22.49
N HIS A 217 -14.58 -16.40 21.18
CA HIS A 217 -15.19 -15.46 20.26
C HIS A 217 -16.22 -16.21 19.43
N ASP A 218 -17.48 -15.73 19.46
CA ASP A 218 -18.51 -16.27 18.59
C ASP A 218 -18.08 -16.14 17.14
N GLU A 219 -18.32 -17.17 16.33
CA GLU A 219 -17.86 -17.22 14.93
C GLU A 219 -18.48 -16.14 14.04
N ASP A 220 -19.49 -15.43 14.55
CA ASP A 220 -20.28 -14.41 13.87
C ASP A 220 -19.76 -12.96 14.00
N ASP A 221 -18.55 -12.74 14.53
CA ASP A 221 -17.95 -11.40 14.52
C ASP A 221 -17.69 -10.93 13.07
N GLY A 222 -18.79 -10.55 12.41
CA GLY A 222 -18.88 -9.61 11.28
C GLY A 222 -17.71 -9.48 10.32
N ALA A 223 -16.99 -10.56 10.02
CA ALA A 223 -16.01 -10.60 8.95
C ALA A 223 -16.73 -10.58 7.58
N THR A 224 -17.47 -9.51 7.34
CA THR A 224 -17.98 -9.09 6.02
C THR A 224 -16.85 -8.52 5.14
N GLY A 225 -15.63 -9.02 5.30
CA GLY A 225 -14.59 -8.95 4.29
C GLY A 225 -14.46 -10.35 3.73
N ALA A 226 -14.69 -10.52 2.45
CA ALA A 226 -14.68 -11.78 1.73
C ALA A 226 -13.52 -12.70 2.13
N ALA A 227 -13.65 -13.36 3.29
CA ALA A 227 -12.86 -14.51 3.62
C ALA A 227 -13.08 -15.47 2.44
N LEU A 228 -11.99 -15.86 1.78
CA LEU A 228 -12.06 -16.92 0.79
C LEU A 228 -12.86 -18.04 1.44
N THR A 229 -14.03 -18.36 0.91
CA THR A 229 -14.78 -19.52 1.40
C THR A 229 -13.85 -20.72 1.40
N PRO A 230 -14.01 -21.69 2.32
CA PRO A 230 -13.19 -22.90 2.31
C PRO A 230 -13.14 -23.57 0.91
N ALA A 231 -14.19 -23.39 0.11
CA ALA A 231 -14.24 -23.82 -1.29
C ALA A 231 -13.36 -22.96 -2.21
N GLN A 232 -13.16 -21.68 -1.94
CA GLN A 232 -12.22 -20.80 -2.67
C GLN A 232 -10.78 -21.06 -2.23
N ALA A 233 -10.54 -21.29 -0.94
CA ALA A 233 -9.23 -21.68 -0.43
C ALA A 233 -8.78 -23.07 -0.95
N ALA A 234 -9.71 -24.02 -1.09
CA ALA A 234 -9.43 -25.34 -1.67
C ALA A 234 -9.26 -25.33 -3.20
N ARG A 235 -9.79 -24.31 -3.89
CA ARG A 235 -9.72 -24.16 -5.35
C ARG A 235 -8.42 -23.53 -5.86
N HIS A 236 -7.64 -22.89 -5.02
CA HIS A 236 -6.30 -22.42 -5.41
C HIS A 236 -5.36 -23.61 -5.45
N ALA A 237 -5.22 -24.23 -6.64
CA ALA A 237 -4.16 -25.18 -6.91
C ALA A 237 -2.84 -24.62 -6.33
N GLU A 238 -2.13 -25.41 -5.53
CA GLU A 238 -0.90 -24.95 -4.88
C GLU A 238 0.05 -24.40 -5.95
N VAL A 239 0.31 -23.10 -5.87
CA VAL A 239 1.27 -22.47 -6.76
C VAL A 239 2.65 -22.94 -6.32
N PRO A 240 3.50 -23.47 -7.20
CA PRO A 240 4.88 -23.76 -6.84
C PRO A 240 5.54 -22.52 -6.22
N LEU A 241 6.24 -22.70 -5.12
CA LEU A 241 6.82 -21.58 -4.36
C LEU A 241 7.74 -20.69 -5.21
N VAL A 242 8.45 -21.29 -6.17
CA VAL A 242 9.29 -20.56 -7.12
C VAL A 242 8.45 -19.59 -7.97
N LEU A 243 7.32 -20.05 -8.50
CA LEU A 243 6.40 -19.21 -9.28
C LEU A 243 5.72 -18.15 -8.42
N ALA A 244 5.44 -18.43 -7.15
CA ALA A 244 4.87 -17.46 -6.24
C ALA A 244 5.85 -16.34 -5.87
N ARG A 245 7.17 -16.62 -5.78
CA ARG A 245 8.22 -15.64 -5.48
C ARG A 245 8.63 -14.82 -6.71
N LEU A 246 8.55 -15.41 -7.90
CA LEU A 246 9.06 -14.81 -9.13
C LEU A 246 8.55 -13.37 -9.37
N PRO A 247 7.25 -13.07 -9.25
CA PRO A 247 6.76 -11.70 -9.46
C PRO A 247 7.36 -10.68 -8.47
N LEU A 248 7.56 -11.07 -7.20
CA LEU A 248 8.17 -10.19 -6.18
C LEU A 248 9.63 -9.88 -6.53
N VAL A 249 10.38 -10.92 -6.92
CA VAL A 249 11.78 -10.76 -7.34
C VAL A 249 11.87 -9.89 -8.59
N LEU A 250 10.94 -10.04 -9.54
CA LEU A 250 10.89 -9.23 -10.75
C LEU A 250 10.57 -7.76 -10.45
N VAL A 251 9.62 -7.47 -9.57
CA VAL A 251 9.34 -6.07 -9.21
C VAL A 251 10.59 -5.37 -8.69
N VAL A 252 11.30 -5.97 -7.75
CA VAL A 252 12.51 -5.36 -7.16
C VAL A 252 13.69 -5.40 -8.14
N GLY A 253 13.90 -6.55 -8.77
CA GLY A 253 15.06 -6.77 -9.67
C GLY A 253 14.97 -5.94 -10.94
N VAL A 254 13.82 -5.89 -11.60
CA VAL A 254 13.64 -5.06 -12.82
C VAL A 254 13.68 -3.57 -12.47
N ASN A 255 13.09 -3.16 -11.34
CA ASN A 255 13.19 -1.79 -10.87
C ASN A 255 14.67 -1.40 -10.64
N ALA A 256 15.45 -2.24 -9.96
CA ALA A 256 16.88 -2.01 -9.75
C ALA A 256 17.66 -2.00 -11.07
N LEU A 257 17.39 -2.94 -11.96
CA LEU A 257 18.02 -3.04 -13.28
C LEU A 257 17.83 -1.74 -14.08
N PHE A 258 16.60 -1.27 -14.17
CA PHE A 258 16.31 -0.03 -14.92
C PHE A 258 16.88 1.20 -14.23
N THR A 259 16.80 1.30 -12.90
CA THR A 259 17.30 2.45 -12.14
C THR A 259 18.82 2.57 -12.21
N TYR A 260 19.57 1.47 -12.10
CA TYR A 260 21.02 1.53 -11.95
C TYR A 260 21.81 1.20 -13.21
N LEU A 261 21.23 0.47 -14.16
CA LEU A 261 21.93 0.02 -15.36
C LEU A 261 21.32 0.59 -16.65
N VAL A 262 20.00 0.46 -16.85
CA VAL A 262 19.40 0.79 -18.16
C VAL A 262 19.29 2.29 -18.34
N PHE A 263 18.61 3.02 -17.44
CA PHE A 263 18.40 4.46 -17.61
C PHE A 263 19.71 5.28 -17.57
N PRO A 264 20.70 4.97 -16.72
CA PRO A 264 21.98 5.68 -16.78
C PRO A 264 22.79 5.44 -18.07
N ALA A 265 22.55 4.29 -18.76
CA ALA A 265 23.21 3.96 -20.02
C ALA A 265 22.49 4.54 -21.26
N LEU A 266 21.24 5.01 -21.11
CA LEU A 266 20.45 5.58 -22.19
C LEU A 266 20.69 7.08 -22.30
N ASP A 267 20.96 7.56 -23.51
CA ASP A 267 20.90 8.98 -23.83
C ASP A 267 19.43 9.39 -24.02
N LEU A 268 18.92 10.14 -23.05
CA LEU A 268 17.54 10.66 -23.07
C LEU A 268 17.44 12.11 -23.59
N SER A 269 18.55 12.66 -24.12
CA SER A 269 18.62 14.05 -24.61
C SER A 269 17.61 14.33 -25.74
N PHE A 270 17.28 13.32 -26.57
CA PHE A 270 16.27 13.43 -27.63
C PHE A 270 14.88 13.89 -27.13
N MET A 271 14.60 13.66 -25.86
CA MET A 271 13.30 14.07 -25.28
C MET A 271 13.16 15.58 -25.19
N ALA A 272 14.24 16.31 -24.98
CA ALA A 272 14.25 17.77 -24.91
C ALA A 272 13.79 18.41 -26.23
N GLU A 273 14.01 17.75 -27.36
CA GLU A 273 13.60 18.25 -28.69
C GLU A 273 12.07 18.30 -28.86
N ARG A 274 11.37 17.33 -28.24
CA ARG A 274 9.92 17.17 -28.43
C ARG A 274 9.11 17.48 -27.16
N PHE A 275 9.71 17.32 -25.99
CA PHE A 275 9.05 17.42 -24.68
C PHE A 275 9.85 18.36 -23.77
N ALA A 276 10.01 19.62 -24.16
CA ALA A 276 10.83 20.62 -23.45
C ALA A 276 10.41 20.83 -21.96
N SER A 277 9.16 20.52 -21.60
CA SER A 277 8.65 20.63 -20.22
C SER A 277 8.90 19.40 -19.37
N LEU A 278 9.35 18.27 -19.95
CA LEU A 278 9.63 17.04 -19.22
C LEU A 278 11.10 16.99 -18.78
N ASP A 279 11.32 16.81 -17.50
CA ASP A 279 12.65 16.54 -16.95
C ASP A 279 12.82 15.00 -16.78
N PRO A 280 13.57 14.34 -17.68
CA PRO A 280 13.74 12.90 -17.61
C PRO A 280 14.35 12.45 -16.28
N SER A 281 15.23 13.25 -15.67
CA SER A 281 15.90 12.91 -14.42
C SER A 281 14.93 12.68 -13.26
N ARG A 282 13.79 13.38 -13.28
CA ARG A 282 12.73 13.24 -12.27
C ARG A 282 11.75 12.09 -12.55
N LEU A 283 11.74 11.56 -13.77
CA LEU A 283 10.78 10.56 -14.21
C LEU A 283 11.35 9.15 -14.30
N THR A 284 12.67 9.00 -14.49
CA THR A 284 13.31 7.68 -14.66
C THR A 284 13.02 6.72 -13.51
N GLY A 285 12.99 7.20 -12.26
CA GLY A 285 12.65 6.36 -11.11
C GLY A 285 11.20 5.87 -11.14
N LEU A 286 10.27 6.70 -11.59
CA LEU A 286 8.87 6.32 -11.77
C LEU A 286 8.71 5.33 -12.93
N TRP A 287 9.40 5.58 -14.06
CA TRP A 287 9.36 4.67 -15.22
C TRP A 287 9.94 3.31 -14.90
N ALA A 288 11.07 3.24 -14.16
CA ALA A 288 11.64 1.97 -13.71
C ALA A 288 10.62 1.13 -12.92
N LEU A 289 9.88 1.78 -12.04
CA LEU A 289 8.84 1.14 -11.23
C LEU A 289 7.64 0.68 -12.07
N LEU A 290 7.18 1.49 -13.01
CA LEU A 290 6.07 1.13 -13.92
C LEU A 290 6.43 -0.07 -14.78
N ILE A 291 7.65 -0.08 -15.36
CA ILE A 291 8.16 -1.20 -16.16
C ILE A 291 8.25 -2.46 -15.30
N ALA A 292 8.77 -2.36 -14.08
CA ALA A 292 8.87 -3.49 -13.16
C ALA A 292 7.51 -4.11 -12.82
N LEU A 293 6.51 -3.26 -12.51
CA LEU A 293 5.14 -3.72 -12.25
C LEU A 293 4.51 -4.35 -13.48
N LEU A 294 4.70 -3.75 -14.66
CA LEU A 294 4.18 -4.30 -15.92
C LEU A 294 4.78 -5.68 -16.23
N VAL A 295 6.09 -5.84 -16.10
CA VAL A 295 6.78 -7.12 -16.29
C VAL A 295 6.28 -8.15 -15.28
N ALA A 296 6.11 -7.78 -14.01
CA ALA A 296 5.63 -8.69 -12.99
C ALA A 296 4.17 -9.12 -13.24
N CYS A 297 3.28 -8.19 -13.60
CA CYS A 297 1.89 -8.50 -13.96
C CYS A 297 1.83 -9.44 -15.18
N THR A 298 2.59 -9.13 -16.22
CA THR A 298 2.65 -9.97 -17.43
C THR A 298 3.16 -11.37 -17.11
N THR A 299 4.21 -11.47 -16.31
CA THR A 299 4.76 -12.77 -15.87
C THR A 299 3.74 -13.56 -15.07
N LEU A 300 3.01 -12.94 -14.15
CA LEU A 300 1.93 -13.61 -13.40
C LEU A 300 0.86 -14.15 -14.32
N VAL A 301 0.43 -13.37 -15.30
CA VAL A 301 -0.59 -13.81 -16.26
C VAL A 301 -0.07 -14.99 -17.10
N LEU A 302 1.14 -14.85 -17.68
CA LEU A 302 1.72 -15.85 -18.57
C LEU A 302 2.06 -17.17 -17.86
N THR A 303 2.63 -17.13 -16.67
CA THR A 303 3.00 -18.33 -15.92
C THR A 303 1.81 -19.13 -15.40
N ARG A 304 0.63 -18.50 -15.38
CA ARG A 304 -0.62 -19.10 -14.90
C ARG A 304 -1.68 -19.20 -15.99
N LEU A 305 -1.33 -19.05 -17.27
CA LEU A 305 -2.23 -19.28 -18.40
C LEU A 305 -2.87 -20.68 -18.25
N GLY A 306 -4.17 -20.80 -18.32
CA GLY A 306 -4.91 -22.05 -18.12
C GLY A 306 -5.27 -22.41 -16.66
N HIS A 307 -4.77 -21.66 -15.67
CA HIS A 307 -5.13 -21.83 -14.26
C HIS A 307 -6.00 -20.70 -13.71
N TRP A 308 -6.26 -19.67 -14.53
CA TRP A 308 -7.17 -18.59 -14.16
C TRP A 308 -8.61 -19.05 -14.23
N HIS A 309 -9.37 -18.87 -13.17
CA HIS A 309 -10.81 -19.16 -13.18
C HIS A 309 -11.55 -18.13 -14.06
N ASP A 310 -11.25 -16.86 -13.85
CA ASP A 310 -11.77 -15.73 -14.63
C ASP A 310 -10.77 -14.58 -14.62
N LEU A 311 -9.81 -14.63 -15.54
CA LEU A 311 -8.78 -13.60 -15.68
C LEU A 311 -9.40 -12.21 -15.97
N LYS A 312 -10.47 -12.18 -16.77
CA LYS A 312 -11.15 -10.91 -17.09
C LYS A 312 -11.75 -10.27 -15.85
N HIS A 313 -12.38 -11.05 -14.99
CA HIS A 313 -12.90 -10.57 -13.72
C HIS A 313 -11.79 -10.07 -12.81
N THR A 314 -10.69 -10.83 -12.67
CA THR A 314 -9.50 -10.44 -11.89
C THR A 314 -8.93 -9.10 -12.37
N ILE A 315 -8.75 -8.92 -13.69
CA ILE A 315 -8.26 -7.67 -14.27
C ILE A 315 -9.22 -6.51 -13.95
N ASN A 316 -10.52 -6.69 -14.20
CA ASN A 316 -11.52 -5.65 -13.94
C ASN A 316 -11.55 -5.26 -12.46
N GLN A 317 -11.52 -6.22 -11.54
CA GLN A 317 -11.46 -5.94 -10.09
C GLN A 317 -10.17 -5.20 -9.71
N GLY A 318 -9.04 -5.57 -10.29
CA GLY A 318 -7.78 -4.85 -10.11
C GLY A 318 -7.87 -3.41 -10.61
N VAL A 319 -8.43 -3.23 -11.81
CA VAL A 319 -8.64 -1.89 -12.41
C VAL A 319 -9.57 -1.02 -11.58
N PHE A 320 -10.69 -1.54 -11.06
CA PHE A 320 -11.56 -0.75 -10.20
C PHE A 320 -10.97 -0.49 -8.81
N GLY A 321 -10.10 -1.38 -8.33
CA GLY A 321 -9.51 -1.29 -6.99
C GLY A 321 -8.60 -0.07 -6.77
N PHE A 322 -8.07 0.56 -7.82
CA PHE A 322 -7.22 1.75 -7.70
C PHE A 322 -8.00 3.06 -7.56
N MET A 323 -9.25 3.11 -8.00
CA MET A 323 -9.98 4.38 -8.15
C MET A 323 -10.11 5.13 -6.83
N LEU A 324 -10.63 4.48 -5.80
CA LEU A 324 -10.87 5.14 -4.51
C LEU A 324 -9.56 5.61 -3.84
N PRO A 325 -8.48 4.79 -3.74
CA PRO A 325 -7.20 5.26 -3.23
C PRO A 325 -6.60 6.43 -4.03
N LEU A 326 -6.64 6.38 -5.37
CA LEU A 326 -6.11 7.44 -6.20
C LEU A 326 -6.86 8.76 -5.98
N PHE A 327 -8.19 8.74 -6.06
CA PHE A 327 -8.98 9.96 -5.95
C PHE A 327 -9.06 10.51 -4.53
N ASN A 328 -9.00 9.67 -3.49
CA ASN A 328 -8.85 10.15 -2.12
C ASN A 328 -7.55 10.96 -1.96
N THR A 329 -6.41 10.39 -2.39
CA THR A 329 -5.12 11.10 -2.28
C THR A 329 -5.07 12.33 -3.19
N ALA A 330 -5.61 12.24 -4.41
CA ALA A 330 -5.70 13.40 -5.31
C ALA A 330 -6.53 14.54 -4.70
N SER A 331 -7.61 14.20 -4.00
CA SER A 331 -8.45 15.17 -3.30
C SER A 331 -7.72 15.82 -2.10
N GLU A 332 -6.92 15.05 -1.37
CA GLU A 332 -6.03 15.58 -0.32
C GLU A 332 -4.98 16.54 -0.86
N VAL A 333 -4.40 16.23 -2.04
CA VAL A 333 -3.46 17.13 -2.72
C VAL A 333 -4.16 18.42 -3.15
N GLY A 334 -5.39 18.33 -3.67
CA GLY A 334 -6.23 19.49 -3.97
C GLY A 334 -6.49 20.36 -2.73
N TYR A 335 -6.86 19.76 -1.60
CA TYR A 335 -7.00 20.44 -0.32
C TYR A 335 -5.70 21.13 0.09
N GLY A 336 -4.56 20.41 0.02
CA GLY A 336 -3.24 20.97 0.34
C GLY A 336 -2.92 22.22 -0.49
N ALA A 337 -3.21 22.19 -1.79
CA ALA A 337 -2.98 23.33 -2.68
C ALA A 337 -3.82 24.56 -2.34
N VAL A 338 -5.04 24.38 -1.83
CA VAL A 338 -5.93 25.49 -1.44
C VAL A 338 -5.49 26.16 -0.16
N ILE A 339 -4.89 25.42 0.77
CA ILE A 339 -4.48 25.94 2.10
C ILE A 339 -3.03 26.44 2.14
N ALA A 340 -2.22 26.14 1.09
CA ALA A 340 -0.83 26.58 0.95
C ALA A 340 -0.75 28.07 0.60
#